data_8edd17282f9c3742b1b96ed198a91455
#
_entry.id   8edd17282f9c3742b1b96ed198a91455
#
_cell.length_a   1.000
_cell.length_b   1.000
_cell.length_c   1.000
_cell.angle_alpha   90.00
_cell.angle_beta   90.00
_cell.angle_gamma   90.00
#
_symmetry.space_group_name_H-M   'P 1'
#
loop_
_entity.id
_entity.type
_entity.pdbx_description
1 polymer ?
#
loop_
_entity_poly.entity_id
_entity_poly.type
_entity_poly.pdbx_seq_one_letter_code
_entity_poly.pdbx_strand_id
1 'polypeptide(L)' 'MRDNTPGDQQLVWRKSRRSNPSGDCVEVARLSTGEVAVRHSKHTDGPVIVYTRSEIDAFLGGVKDGEFDYLLG' A
#
# COMPACT_ATOMS: atom_id res chain seq x y z
N MET A 1 9.58 0.25 8.55
CA MET A 1 8.10 0.23 8.65
C MET A 1 7.67 1.05 9.85
N ARG A 2 6.64 1.83 9.69
CA ARG A 2 6.07 2.62 10.78
C ARG A 2 4.60 2.92 10.51
N ASP A 3 3.84 3.12 11.58
CA ASP A 3 2.45 3.56 11.51
C ASP A 3 2.44 5.07 11.74
N ASN A 4 2.28 5.82 10.65
CA ASN A 4 2.40 7.26 10.71
C ASN A 4 1.67 7.91 9.54
N THR A 5 0.86 8.92 9.82
CA THR A 5 0.25 9.72 8.78
C THR A 5 1.21 10.84 8.39
N PRO A 6 1.66 10.90 7.13
CA PRO A 6 2.56 11.96 6.67
C PRO A 6 1.81 13.30 6.65
N GLY A 7 2.01 14.13 7.68
CA GLY A 7 1.14 15.26 7.99
C GLY A 7 0.95 16.29 6.90
N ASP A 8 1.99 16.65 6.16
CA ASP A 8 1.96 17.81 5.27
C ASP A 8 1.95 17.45 3.80
N GLN A 9 1.90 16.16 3.47
CA GLN A 9 1.98 15.74 2.08
C GLN A 9 0.61 15.47 1.52
N GLN A 10 0.37 15.99 0.32
CA GLN A 10 -0.78 15.56 -0.46
C GLN A 10 -0.40 14.28 -1.17
N LEU A 11 -1.02 13.19 -0.74
CA LEU A 11 -0.74 11.87 -1.29
C LEU A 11 -1.70 11.54 -2.41
N VAL A 12 -1.16 10.98 -3.49
CA VAL A 12 -1.97 10.45 -4.58
C VAL A 12 -2.15 8.96 -4.32
N TRP A 13 -3.30 8.61 -3.78
CA TRP A 13 -3.64 7.24 -3.46
C TRP A 13 -4.08 6.48 -4.70
N ARG A 14 -3.54 5.30 -4.87
CA ARG A 14 -3.89 4.43 -5.99
C ARG A 14 -4.28 3.06 -5.49
N LYS A 15 -5.24 2.46 -6.14
CA LYS A 15 -5.62 1.07 -5.94
C LYS A 15 -5.57 0.35 -7.27
N SER A 16 -5.51 -0.99 -7.23
CA SER A 16 -5.49 -1.79 -8.44
C SER A 16 -6.75 -1.56 -9.27
N ARG A 17 -6.61 -1.60 -10.59
CA ARG A 17 -7.75 -1.61 -11.51
C ARG A 17 -8.58 -2.88 -11.37
N ARG A 18 -8.09 -3.86 -10.64
CA ARG A 18 -8.81 -5.10 -10.32
C ARG A 18 -9.72 -4.96 -9.11
N SER A 19 -9.82 -3.77 -8.52
CA SER A 19 -10.75 -3.50 -7.42
C SER A 19 -12.16 -3.83 -7.86
N ASN A 20 -12.91 -4.48 -6.98
CA ASN A 20 -14.31 -4.78 -7.28
C ASN A 20 -15.20 -3.53 -7.10
N PRO A 21 -16.46 -3.56 -7.58
CA PRO A 21 -17.35 -2.41 -7.45
C PRO A 21 -17.63 -1.98 -6.02
N SER A 22 -17.46 -2.86 -5.03
CA SER A 22 -17.64 -2.49 -3.63
C SER A 22 -16.43 -1.76 -3.04
N GLY A 23 -15.33 -1.65 -3.80
CA GLY A 23 -14.16 -0.91 -3.37
C GLY A 23 -13.23 -1.67 -2.44
N ASP A 24 -13.33 -3.00 -2.39
CA ASP A 24 -12.44 -3.82 -1.56
C ASP A 24 -11.04 -3.82 -2.15
N CYS A 25 -10.17 -2.98 -1.62
CA CYS A 25 -8.82 -2.86 -2.14
C CYS A 25 -7.88 -2.30 -1.09
N VAL A 26 -6.60 -2.53 -1.32
CA VAL A 26 -5.52 -1.85 -0.62
C VAL A 26 -5.14 -0.63 -1.45
N GLU A 27 -4.97 0.50 -0.80
CA GLU A 27 -4.50 1.72 -1.45
C GLU A 27 -3.06 2.02 -1.07
N VAL A 28 -2.29 2.49 -2.03
CA VAL A 28 -0.89 2.82 -1.84
C VAL A 28 -0.59 4.21 -2.37
N ALA A 29 0.37 4.87 -1.77
CA ALA A 29 0.80 6.19 -2.22
C ALA A 29 2.31 6.33 -2.00
N ARG A 30 3.01 6.89 -2.98
CA ARG A 30 4.43 7.16 -2.84
C ARG A 30 4.63 8.54 -2.23
N LEU A 31 5.46 8.60 -1.20
CA LEU A 31 5.85 9.86 -0.57
C LEU A 31 7.02 10.49 -1.33
N SER A 32 7.23 11.79 -1.11
CA SER A 32 8.35 12.51 -1.70
C SER A 32 9.72 11.95 -1.27
N THR A 33 9.76 11.27 -0.13
CA THR A 33 10.96 10.61 0.37
C THR A 33 11.30 9.30 -0.36
N GLY A 34 10.38 8.79 -1.15
CA GLY A 34 10.49 7.46 -1.76
C GLY A 34 9.86 6.35 -0.93
N GLU A 35 9.45 6.65 0.29
CA GLU A 35 8.68 5.70 1.10
C GLU A 35 7.30 5.49 0.51
N VAL A 36 6.64 4.43 0.93
CA VAL A 36 5.30 4.08 0.42
C VAL A 36 4.34 3.94 1.58
N ALA A 37 3.24 4.67 1.50
CA ALA A 37 2.15 4.59 2.46
C ALA A 37 1.12 3.56 1.98
N VAL A 38 0.56 2.78 2.91
CA VAL A 38 -0.42 1.74 2.62
C VAL A 38 -1.58 1.92 3.57
N ARG A 39 -2.81 1.82 3.05
CA ARG A 39 -4.00 1.92 3.88
C ARG A 39 -5.12 1.03 3.32
N HIS A 40 -6.14 0.82 4.15
CA HIS A 40 -7.34 0.12 3.73
C HIS A 40 -8.26 1.09 2.97
N SER A 41 -8.74 0.69 1.80
CA SER A 41 -9.52 1.57 0.93
C SER A 41 -10.86 2.02 1.56
N LYS A 42 -11.44 1.20 2.40
CA LYS A 42 -12.72 1.51 3.06
C LYS A 42 -12.57 2.25 4.38
N HIS A 43 -11.35 2.40 4.87
CA HIS A 43 -11.05 3.04 6.15
C HIS A 43 -9.98 4.10 5.95
N THR A 44 -10.32 5.11 5.14
CA THR A 44 -9.35 6.12 4.74
C THR A 44 -8.92 7.03 5.89
N ASP A 45 -9.70 7.07 6.96
CA ASP A 45 -9.36 7.77 8.20
C ASP A 45 -8.75 6.83 9.25
N GLY A 46 -8.53 5.56 8.89
CA GLY A 46 -7.87 4.59 9.74
C GLY A 46 -6.35 4.67 9.65
N PRO A 47 -5.66 3.65 10.19
CA PRO A 47 -4.20 3.65 10.21
C PRO A 47 -3.58 3.68 8.83
N VAL A 48 -2.46 4.38 8.71
CA VAL A 48 -1.61 4.40 7.53
C VAL A 48 -0.26 3.85 7.94
N ILE A 49 0.22 2.81 7.26
CA ILE A 49 1.52 2.23 7.53
C ILE A 49 2.48 2.70 6.44
N VAL A 50 3.66 3.17 6.84
CA VAL A 50 4.65 3.66 5.92
C VAL A 50 5.81 2.69 5.88
N TYR A 51 6.12 2.20 4.68
CA TYR A 51 7.22 1.28 4.44
C TYR A 51 8.35 2.00 3.70
N THR A 52 9.57 1.54 3.92
CA THR A 52 10.70 2.04 3.15
C THR A 52 10.60 1.55 1.70
N ARG A 53 11.30 2.24 0.80
CA ARG A 53 11.38 1.80 -0.58
C ARG A 53 11.94 0.39 -0.69
N SER A 54 12.96 0.08 0.09
CA SER A 54 13.59 -1.23 0.10
C SER A 54 12.63 -2.34 0.53
N GLU A 55 11.79 -2.06 1.55
CA GLU A 55 10.78 -3.02 2.00
C GLU A 55 9.75 -3.29 0.91
N ILE A 56 9.28 -2.25 0.26
CA ILE A 56 8.28 -2.39 -0.81
C ILE A 56 8.89 -3.07 -2.05
N ASP A 57 10.14 -2.76 -2.37
CA ASP A 57 10.83 -3.42 -3.49
C ASP A 57 10.89 -4.93 -3.27
N ALA A 58 11.29 -5.36 -2.07
CA ALA A 58 11.34 -6.78 -1.73
C ALA A 58 9.95 -7.42 -1.79
N PHE A 59 8.94 -6.74 -1.27
CA PHE A 59 7.58 -7.25 -1.29
C PHE A 59 7.05 -7.43 -2.71
N LEU A 60 7.21 -6.42 -3.55
CA LEU A 60 6.73 -6.48 -4.94
C LEU A 60 7.49 -7.55 -5.74
N GLY A 61 8.79 -7.70 -5.47
CA GLY A 61 9.55 -8.78 -6.09
C GLY A 61 9.01 -10.15 -5.70
N GLY A 62 8.71 -10.34 -4.41
CA GLY A 62 8.13 -11.58 -3.93
C GLY A 62 6.75 -11.85 -4.54
N VAL A 63 5.94 -10.81 -4.69
CA VAL A 63 4.62 -10.93 -5.34
C VAL A 63 4.79 -11.41 -6.79
N LYS A 64 5.71 -10.80 -7.53
CA LYS A 64 5.96 -11.17 -8.93
C LYS A 64 6.46 -12.61 -9.06
N ASP A 65 7.19 -13.08 -8.06
CA ASP A 65 7.72 -14.45 -8.05
C ASP A 65 6.69 -15.47 -7.55
N GLY A 66 5.49 -15.05 -7.20
CA GLY A 66 4.44 -15.95 -6.72
C GLY A 66 4.60 -16.41 -5.29
N GLU A 67 5.49 -15.79 -4.50
CA GLU A 67 5.78 -16.24 -3.14
C GLU A 67 4.59 -16.11 -2.20
N PHE A 68 3.67 -15.21 -2.49
CA PHE A 68 2.52 -14.91 -1.63
C PHE A 68 1.19 -15.41 -2.17
N ASP A 69 1.22 -16.19 -3.24
CA ASP A 69 -0.03 -16.68 -3.86
C ASP A 69 -0.82 -17.57 -2.90
N TYR A 70 -0.15 -18.25 -1.97
CA TYR A 70 -0.79 -19.11 -0.99
C TYR A 70 -1.79 -18.36 -0.10
N LEU A 71 -1.68 -17.02 0.00
CA LEU A 71 -2.56 -16.22 0.86
C LEU A 71 -4.03 -16.31 0.43
N LEU A 72 -4.28 -16.61 -0.81
CA LEU A 72 -5.65 -16.71 -1.33
C LEU A 72 -6.12 -18.16 -1.44
N GLY A 73 -5.40 -19.09 -0.86
CA GLY A 73 -5.73 -20.48 -0.89
C GLY A 73 -4.88 -21.25 -1.86
#